data_4f955b48573c14c0515e8aa81c17ccd5
#
_entry.id   4f955b48573c14c0515e8aa81c17ccd5
#
_cell.length_a   1.000
_cell.length_b   1.000
_cell.length_c   1.000
_cell.angle_alpha   90.00
_cell.angle_beta   90.00
_cell.angle_gamma   90.00
#
_symmetry.space_group_name_H-M   'P 1'
#
loop_
_entity.id
_entity.type
_entity.pdbx_description
1 polymer ?
#
loop_
_entity_poly.entity_id
_entity_poly.type
_entity_poly.pdbx_seq_one_letter_code
_entity_poly.pdbx_strand_id
1 'polypeptide(L)'
;HSHTPAEVDASRVIPRMIAAAAILATFFAVELTTSLLINSIALLADAGHMLTDVVAVFMGLAAVSLARRGSSSPARTYGWHRAEVFTAVANAALLVGVALFILYEAVERLGPGAPAVPGVPMIVVALAGLAANFVVALLLRSDSSQSLAVKGAYMEVVADTVGSLGVLVAGVVTVTTHWPYADVVVAVLVALWVLPRAISLARDALRILSESSPTHIDVAELRSALAAVDGVTEVHDLHVWTLSPGKDMCTAHLTSADDSAKVLHDARAVLSAHGLAHATVQIDCPDGNCSETF
;
A
#
# COMPACT_ATOMS: atom_id res chain seq x y z
N HIS A 1 27.68 16.58 -2.71
CA HIS A 1 27.59 15.25 -3.36
C HIS A 1 26.14 14.99 -3.71
N SER A 2 25.75 15.20 -4.97
CA SER A 2 24.47 14.81 -5.52
C SER A 2 24.44 13.27 -5.59
N HIS A 3 23.73 12.62 -4.67
CA HIS A 3 23.31 11.23 -4.87
C HIS A 3 22.16 11.25 -5.86
N THR A 4 22.48 11.14 -7.15
CA THR A 4 21.52 10.70 -8.15
C THR A 4 21.06 9.31 -7.71
N PRO A 5 19.76 9.05 -7.51
CA PRO A 5 19.27 7.69 -7.31
C PRO A 5 19.78 6.88 -8.49
N ALA A 6 20.38 5.71 -8.23
CA ALA A 6 20.81 4.81 -9.30
C ALA A 6 19.62 4.62 -10.24
N GLU A 7 19.77 5.01 -11.51
CA GLU A 7 18.75 4.76 -12.53
C GLU A 7 18.53 3.26 -12.56
N VAL A 8 17.41 2.84 -11.96
CA VAL A 8 16.96 1.45 -12.03
C VAL A 8 16.85 1.12 -13.51
N ASP A 9 17.59 0.13 -13.99
CA ASP A 9 17.53 -0.28 -15.40
C ASP A 9 16.12 -0.79 -15.72
N ALA A 10 15.23 0.16 -15.98
CA ALA A 10 13.80 -0.08 -16.22
C ALA A 10 13.56 -1.10 -17.33
N SER A 11 14.53 -1.26 -18.24
CA SER A 11 14.44 -2.21 -19.36
C SER A 11 14.46 -3.67 -18.91
N ARG A 12 15.08 -3.97 -17.75
CA ARG A 12 15.15 -5.32 -17.16
C ARG A 12 14.13 -5.55 -16.07
N VAL A 13 13.81 -4.52 -15.26
CA VAL A 13 12.90 -4.64 -14.12
C VAL A 13 11.45 -4.78 -14.58
N ILE A 14 11.01 -3.97 -15.55
CA ILE A 14 9.61 -4.00 -16.03
C ILE A 14 9.20 -5.38 -16.58
N PRO A 15 9.95 -6.05 -17.47
CA PRO A 15 9.56 -7.38 -17.94
C PRO A 15 9.46 -8.43 -16.83
N ARG A 16 10.34 -8.37 -15.82
CA ARG A 16 10.30 -9.30 -14.67
C ARG A 16 9.07 -9.05 -13.79
N MET A 17 8.73 -7.80 -13.54
CA MET A 17 7.50 -7.46 -12.82
C MET A 17 6.25 -7.90 -13.57
N ILE A 18 6.20 -7.72 -14.90
CA ILE A 18 5.08 -8.20 -15.72
C ILE A 18 4.98 -9.73 -15.68
N ALA A 19 6.13 -10.43 -15.79
CA ALA A 19 6.14 -11.89 -15.68
C ALA A 19 5.67 -12.37 -14.30
N ALA A 20 6.13 -11.74 -13.22
CA ALA A 20 5.70 -12.03 -11.87
C ALA A 20 4.18 -11.82 -11.72
N ALA A 21 3.67 -10.67 -12.18
CA ALA A 21 2.25 -10.36 -12.17
C ALA A 21 1.40 -11.38 -12.96
N ALA A 22 1.88 -11.81 -14.14
CA ALA A 22 1.20 -12.82 -14.94
C ALA A 22 1.15 -14.18 -14.25
N ILE A 23 2.24 -14.60 -13.60
CA ILE A 23 2.30 -15.84 -12.82
C ILE A 23 1.30 -15.78 -11.66
N LEU A 24 1.33 -14.70 -10.87
CA LEU A 24 0.44 -14.52 -9.72
C LEU A 24 -1.03 -14.46 -10.13
N ALA A 25 -1.36 -13.72 -11.20
CA ALA A 25 -2.73 -13.63 -11.72
C ALA A 25 -3.25 -14.98 -12.24
N THR A 26 -2.37 -15.77 -12.90
CA THR A 26 -2.74 -17.11 -13.37
C THR A 26 -2.96 -18.05 -12.19
N PHE A 27 -2.07 -18.00 -11.20
CA PHE A 27 -2.21 -18.83 -10.01
C PHE A 27 -3.47 -18.46 -9.21
N PHE A 28 -3.73 -17.15 -9.01
CA PHE A 28 -4.96 -16.66 -8.40
C PHE A 28 -6.21 -17.24 -9.08
N ALA A 29 -6.27 -17.22 -10.41
CA ALA A 29 -7.41 -17.76 -11.15
C ALA A 29 -7.60 -19.26 -10.92
N VAL A 30 -6.51 -20.03 -10.88
CA VAL A 30 -6.52 -21.47 -10.57
C VAL A 30 -6.99 -21.71 -9.14
N GLU A 31 -6.45 -20.98 -8.19
CA GLU A 31 -6.77 -21.13 -6.77
C GLU A 31 -8.22 -20.75 -6.48
N LEU A 32 -8.70 -19.61 -6.98
CA LEU A 32 -10.08 -19.20 -6.84
C LEU A 32 -11.05 -20.22 -7.46
N THR A 33 -10.76 -20.68 -8.67
CA THR A 33 -11.61 -21.69 -9.33
C THR A 33 -11.64 -22.99 -8.52
N THR A 34 -10.49 -23.45 -8.04
CA THR A 34 -10.43 -24.69 -7.25
C THR A 34 -11.13 -24.51 -5.91
N SER A 35 -10.94 -23.37 -5.21
CA SER A 35 -11.62 -23.11 -3.93
C SER A 35 -13.14 -23.20 -4.04
N LEU A 36 -13.70 -22.65 -5.13
CA LEU A 36 -15.13 -22.70 -5.41
C LEU A 36 -15.62 -24.11 -5.79
N LEU A 37 -14.83 -24.86 -6.57
CA LEU A 37 -15.20 -26.21 -6.99
C LEU A 37 -15.20 -27.23 -5.85
N ILE A 38 -14.23 -27.12 -4.94
CA ILE A 38 -14.10 -28.04 -3.80
C ILE A 38 -14.71 -27.51 -2.50
N ASN A 39 -15.23 -26.28 -2.54
CA ASN A 39 -15.85 -25.59 -1.41
C ASN A 39 -14.89 -25.43 -0.21
N SER A 40 -13.60 -25.11 -0.48
CA SER A 40 -12.58 -24.86 0.56
C SER A 40 -12.52 -23.37 0.91
N ILE A 41 -12.80 -23.04 2.19
CA ILE A 41 -12.68 -21.65 2.67
C ILE A 41 -11.24 -21.25 2.97
N ALA A 42 -10.34 -22.20 3.22
CA ALA A 42 -8.92 -21.91 3.38
C ALA A 42 -8.30 -21.45 2.04
N LEU A 43 -8.58 -22.17 0.94
CA LEU A 43 -8.17 -21.73 -0.39
C LEU A 43 -8.84 -20.41 -0.80
N LEU A 44 -10.11 -20.20 -0.43
CA LEU A 44 -10.80 -18.96 -0.72
C LEU A 44 -10.20 -17.79 0.07
N ALA A 45 -9.75 -18.00 1.30
CA ALA A 45 -9.08 -16.98 2.10
C ALA A 45 -7.73 -16.58 1.48
N ASP A 46 -6.94 -17.56 1.05
CA ASP A 46 -5.64 -17.33 0.38
C ASP A 46 -5.86 -16.63 -0.98
N ALA A 47 -6.78 -17.11 -1.82
CA ALA A 47 -7.17 -16.46 -3.07
C ALA A 47 -7.68 -15.01 -2.85
N GLY A 48 -8.44 -14.77 -1.78
CA GLY A 48 -8.91 -13.42 -1.43
C GLY A 48 -7.77 -12.45 -1.12
N HIS A 49 -6.71 -12.91 -0.49
CA HIS A 49 -5.49 -12.12 -0.30
C HIS A 49 -4.79 -11.86 -1.64
N MET A 50 -4.55 -12.89 -2.43
CA MET A 50 -3.92 -12.75 -3.75
C MET A 50 -4.68 -11.83 -4.72
N LEU A 51 -6.01 -11.76 -4.62
CA LEU A 51 -6.80 -10.82 -5.42
C LEU A 51 -6.32 -9.38 -5.23
N THR A 52 -6.01 -9.01 -4.00
CA THR A 52 -5.57 -7.64 -3.70
C THR A 52 -4.20 -7.33 -4.27
N ASP A 53 -3.31 -8.32 -4.31
CA ASP A 53 -1.98 -8.15 -4.89
C ASP A 53 -2.06 -8.01 -6.41
N VAL A 54 -2.90 -8.81 -7.05
CA VAL A 54 -3.20 -8.67 -8.48
C VAL A 54 -3.78 -7.28 -8.78
N VAL A 55 -4.77 -6.82 -7.99
CA VAL A 55 -5.35 -5.48 -8.13
C VAL A 55 -4.29 -4.41 -7.93
N ALA A 56 -3.43 -4.50 -6.89
CA ALA A 56 -2.37 -3.54 -6.62
C ALA A 56 -1.38 -3.42 -7.79
N VAL A 57 -0.97 -4.54 -8.39
CA VAL A 57 -0.08 -4.56 -9.56
C VAL A 57 -0.75 -3.91 -10.78
N PHE A 58 -2.01 -4.25 -11.09
CA PHE A 58 -2.73 -3.63 -12.21
C PHE A 58 -2.89 -2.12 -12.03
N MET A 59 -3.15 -1.69 -10.80
CA MET A 59 -3.29 -0.26 -10.49
C MET A 59 -1.96 0.47 -10.55
N GLY A 60 -0.87 -0.14 -10.10
CA GLY A 60 0.47 0.40 -10.26
C GLY A 60 0.81 0.61 -11.75
N LEU A 61 0.52 -0.38 -12.60
CA LEU A 61 0.70 -0.26 -14.04
C LEU A 61 -0.20 0.82 -14.65
N ALA A 62 -1.47 0.93 -14.22
CA ALA A 62 -2.38 1.97 -14.65
C ALA A 62 -1.90 3.37 -14.23
N ALA A 63 -1.44 3.54 -12.99
CA ALA A 63 -0.90 4.79 -12.49
C ALA A 63 0.33 5.25 -13.29
N VAL A 64 1.28 4.34 -13.56
CA VAL A 64 2.46 4.63 -14.40
C VAL A 64 2.03 4.99 -15.84
N SER A 65 1.04 4.28 -16.40
CA SER A 65 0.53 4.56 -17.75
C SER A 65 -0.16 5.93 -17.84
N LEU A 66 -0.94 6.29 -16.82
CA LEU A 66 -1.61 7.59 -16.73
C LEU A 66 -0.61 8.74 -16.50
N ALA A 67 0.41 8.52 -15.66
CA ALA A 67 1.48 9.49 -15.43
C ALA A 67 2.25 9.81 -16.73
N ARG A 68 2.51 8.79 -17.58
CA ARG A 68 3.18 8.95 -18.88
C ARG A 68 2.32 9.73 -19.91
N ARG A 69 0.99 9.67 -19.80
CA ARG A 69 0.08 10.39 -20.71
C ARG A 69 0.02 11.89 -20.45
N GLY A 70 0.61 12.35 -19.34
CA GLY A 70 0.57 13.76 -18.93
C GLY A 70 -0.84 14.20 -18.56
N SER A 71 -0.98 14.96 -17.49
CA SER A 71 -2.28 15.57 -17.16
C SER A 71 -2.39 16.90 -17.88
N SER A 72 -2.98 16.91 -19.06
CA SER A 72 -3.29 18.13 -19.81
C SER A 72 -4.68 18.71 -19.49
N SER A 73 -5.37 18.17 -18.49
CA SER A 73 -6.69 18.68 -18.10
C SER A 73 -6.57 19.83 -17.11
N PRO A 74 -7.06 21.04 -17.44
CA PRO A 74 -7.09 22.18 -16.51
C PRO A 74 -7.84 21.89 -15.21
N ALA A 75 -8.74 20.90 -15.22
CA ALA A 75 -9.52 20.47 -14.06
C ALA A 75 -8.73 19.63 -13.04
N ARG A 76 -7.50 19.19 -13.37
CA ARG A 76 -6.67 18.31 -12.53
C ARG A 76 -5.24 18.78 -12.49
N THR A 77 -5.00 19.85 -11.76
CA THR A 77 -3.68 20.50 -11.69
C THR A 77 -2.61 19.58 -11.07
N TYR A 78 -2.97 18.73 -10.12
CA TYR A 78 -2.10 17.69 -9.55
C TYR A 78 -2.11 16.36 -10.33
N GLY A 79 -2.86 16.25 -11.44
CA GLY A 79 -2.95 15.01 -12.20
C GLY A 79 -3.75 13.90 -11.49
N TRP A 80 -3.31 12.65 -11.67
CA TRP A 80 -3.98 11.46 -11.14
C TRP A 80 -3.35 10.90 -9.86
N HIS A 81 -2.53 11.68 -9.16
CA HIS A 81 -1.80 11.18 -7.98
C HIS A 81 -2.70 10.59 -6.90
N ARG A 82 -3.88 11.17 -6.65
CA ARG A 82 -4.84 10.62 -5.66
C ARG A 82 -5.55 9.35 -6.11
N ALA A 83 -5.52 8.99 -7.40
CA ALA A 83 -6.13 7.74 -7.87
C ALA A 83 -5.50 6.51 -7.22
N GLU A 84 -4.19 6.54 -6.97
CA GLU A 84 -3.47 5.50 -6.25
C GLU A 84 -4.02 5.32 -4.81
N VAL A 85 -4.30 6.42 -4.13
CA VAL A 85 -4.84 6.41 -2.75
C VAL A 85 -6.27 5.86 -2.71
N PHE A 86 -7.14 6.29 -3.64
CA PHE A 86 -8.49 5.74 -3.76
C PHE A 86 -8.48 4.23 -4.00
N THR A 87 -7.53 3.76 -4.79
CA THR A 87 -7.35 2.32 -5.04
C THR A 87 -6.91 1.58 -3.78
N ALA A 88 -5.98 2.15 -3.02
CA ALA A 88 -5.55 1.55 -1.76
C ALA A 88 -6.72 1.42 -0.78
N VAL A 89 -7.63 2.42 -0.70
CA VAL A 89 -8.85 2.34 0.11
C VAL A 89 -9.77 1.23 -0.40
N ALA A 90 -10.03 1.18 -1.71
CA ALA A 90 -10.90 0.15 -2.29
C ALA A 90 -10.34 -1.25 -2.06
N ASN A 91 -9.02 -1.42 -2.23
CA ASN A 91 -8.32 -2.67 -1.99
C ASN A 91 -8.41 -3.10 -0.52
N ALA A 92 -8.16 -2.19 0.41
CA ALA A 92 -8.27 -2.46 1.84
C ALA A 92 -9.71 -2.81 2.24
N ALA A 93 -10.72 -2.14 1.69
CA ALA A 93 -12.13 -2.45 1.92
C ALA A 93 -12.49 -3.85 1.40
N LEU A 94 -11.97 -4.22 0.22
CA LEU A 94 -12.14 -5.56 -0.33
C LEU A 94 -11.52 -6.63 0.56
N LEU A 95 -10.28 -6.43 1.03
CA LEU A 95 -9.60 -7.34 1.96
C LEU A 95 -10.37 -7.54 3.26
N VAL A 96 -10.82 -6.44 3.87
CA VAL A 96 -11.63 -6.50 5.10
C VAL A 96 -12.94 -7.25 4.82
N GLY A 97 -13.61 -6.95 3.70
CA GLY A 97 -14.84 -7.64 3.30
C GLY A 97 -14.65 -9.14 3.13
N VAL A 98 -13.58 -9.56 2.44
CA VAL A 98 -13.24 -10.99 2.26
C VAL A 98 -12.92 -11.65 3.59
N ALA A 99 -12.09 -11.02 4.44
CA ALA A 99 -11.74 -11.57 5.75
C ALA A 99 -12.99 -11.77 6.64
N LEU A 100 -13.88 -10.78 6.68
CA LEU A 100 -15.14 -10.89 7.43
C LEU A 100 -16.06 -11.96 6.85
N PHE A 101 -16.15 -12.09 5.53
CA PHE A 101 -16.90 -13.16 4.86
C PHE A 101 -16.35 -14.53 5.23
N ILE A 102 -15.03 -14.71 5.21
CA ILE A 102 -14.38 -15.98 5.61
C ILE A 102 -14.67 -16.31 7.08
N LEU A 103 -14.60 -15.33 7.98
CA LEU A 103 -14.92 -15.53 9.38
C LEU A 103 -16.40 -15.89 9.58
N TYR A 104 -17.31 -15.26 8.86
CA TYR A 104 -18.72 -15.61 8.87
C TYR A 104 -18.96 -17.04 8.38
N GLU A 105 -18.42 -17.42 7.23
CA GLU A 105 -18.51 -18.77 6.66
C GLU A 105 -17.88 -19.83 7.58
N ALA A 106 -16.77 -19.49 8.24
CA ALA A 106 -16.13 -20.35 9.21
C ALA A 106 -17.06 -20.67 10.40
N VAL A 107 -17.79 -19.66 10.92
CA VAL A 107 -18.77 -19.85 12.01
C VAL A 107 -19.91 -20.74 11.55
N GLU A 108 -20.46 -20.53 10.35
CA GLU A 108 -21.53 -21.37 9.79
C GLU A 108 -21.09 -22.84 9.67
N ARG A 109 -19.83 -23.10 9.33
CA ARG A 109 -19.27 -24.46 9.19
C ARG A 109 -18.91 -25.14 10.53
N LEU A 110 -18.98 -24.46 11.65
CA LEU A 110 -18.80 -25.08 12.97
C LEU A 110 -20.03 -25.87 13.40
N GLY A 111 -21.16 -25.74 12.69
CA GLY A 111 -22.38 -26.48 12.93
C GLY A 111 -22.30 -27.97 12.57
N PRO A 112 -23.29 -28.78 12.99
CA PRO A 112 -23.36 -30.19 12.59
C PRO A 112 -23.61 -30.29 11.07
N GLY A 113 -22.72 -30.99 10.36
CA GLY A 113 -22.80 -31.19 8.91
C GLY A 113 -21.79 -30.37 8.12
N ALA A 114 -20.65 -29.95 8.72
CA ALA A 114 -19.57 -29.33 8.00
C ALA A 114 -19.23 -30.10 6.70
N PRO A 115 -19.18 -29.44 5.54
CA PRO A 115 -18.87 -30.10 4.28
C PRO A 115 -17.47 -30.68 4.33
N ALA A 116 -17.32 -31.95 3.92
CA ALA A 116 -15.99 -32.57 3.80
C ALA A 116 -15.27 -31.95 2.59
N VAL A 117 -14.17 -31.25 2.85
CA VAL A 117 -13.32 -30.69 1.80
C VAL A 117 -12.30 -31.75 1.38
N PRO A 118 -12.14 -32.03 0.06
CA PRO A 118 -11.17 -32.99 -0.41
C PRO A 118 -9.75 -32.45 -0.22
N GLY A 119 -8.93 -33.08 0.63
CA GLY A 119 -7.60 -32.60 0.96
C GLY A 119 -6.57 -32.71 -0.18
N VAL A 120 -6.73 -33.70 -1.09
CA VAL A 120 -5.77 -33.88 -2.21
C VAL A 120 -5.74 -32.69 -3.16
N PRO A 121 -6.86 -32.13 -3.66
CA PRO A 121 -6.82 -30.91 -4.44
C PRO A 121 -6.22 -29.72 -3.69
N MET A 122 -6.49 -29.59 -2.38
CA MET A 122 -5.87 -28.55 -1.56
C MET A 122 -4.34 -28.66 -1.57
N ILE A 123 -3.80 -29.86 -1.37
CA ILE A 123 -2.36 -30.12 -1.40
C ILE A 123 -1.78 -29.75 -2.76
N VAL A 124 -2.43 -30.17 -3.86
CA VAL A 124 -1.94 -29.89 -5.22
C VAL A 124 -1.89 -28.39 -5.51
N VAL A 125 -2.94 -27.65 -5.17
CA VAL A 125 -3.00 -26.20 -5.36
C VAL A 125 -2.00 -25.48 -4.46
N ALA A 126 -1.89 -25.87 -3.19
CA ALA A 126 -0.92 -25.27 -2.28
C ALA A 126 0.53 -25.48 -2.74
N LEU A 127 0.88 -26.67 -3.24
CA LEU A 127 2.20 -26.93 -3.82
C LEU A 127 2.45 -26.12 -5.09
N ALA A 128 1.43 -25.93 -5.94
CA ALA A 128 1.52 -25.06 -7.10
C ALA A 128 1.72 -23.59 -6.68
N GLY A 129 1.05 -23.12 -5.63
CA GLY A 129 1.24 -21.79 -5.03
C GLY A 129 2.64 -21.58 -4.49
N LEU A 130 3.14 -22.54 -3.70
CA LEU A 130 4.51 -22.48 -3.20
C LEU A 130 5.53 -22.44 -4.35
N ALA A 131 5.31 -23.20 -5.43
CA ALA A 131 6.17 -23.17 -6.60
C ALA A 131 6.09 -21.82 -7.35
N ALA A 132 4.89 -21.26 -7.52
CA ALA A 132 4.69 -19.97 -8.14
C ALA A 132 5.37 -18.85 -7.33
N ASN A 133 5.14 -18.80 -6.03
CA ASN A 133 5.75 -17.83 -5.12
C ASN A 133 7.29 -17.97 -5.11
N PHE A 134 7.81 -19.18 -5.11
CA PHE A 134 9.26 -19.42 -5.19
C PHE A 134 9.85 -18.87 -6.50
N VAL A 135 9.21 -19.13 -7.65
CA VAL A 135 9.64 -18.60 -8.94
C VAL A 135 9.61 -17.07 -8.96
N VAL A 136 8.53 -16.46 -8.46
CA VAL A 136 8.40 -15.00 -8.39
C VAL A 136 9.44 -14.41 -7.43
N ALA A 137 9.68 -15.03 -6.28
CA ALA A 137 10.72 -14.61 -5.34
C ALA A 137 12.11 -14.62 -6.00
N LEU A 138 12.44 -15.68 -6.77
CA LEU A 138 13.70 -15.74 -7.52
C LEU A 138 13.80 -14.64 -8.60
N LEU A 139 12.70 -14.35 -9.30
CA LEU A 139 12.66 -13.29 -10.32
C LEU A 139 12.91 -11.91 -9.73
N LEU A 140 12.35 -11.63 -8.53
CA LEU A 140 12.41 -10.31 -7.89
C LEU A 140 13.64 -10.12 -7.00
N ARG A 141 14.26 -11.21 -6.53
CA ARG A 141 15.36 -11.17 -5.54
C ARG A 141 16.51 -10.25 -5.94
N SER A 142 16.95 -10.32 -7.21
CA SER A 142 18.11 -9.54 -7.68
C SER A 142 17.85 -8.04 -7.69
N ASP A 143 16.59 -7.62 -7.86
CA ASP A 143 16.22 -6.23 -8.05
C ASP A 143 15.63 -5.61 -6.76
N SER A 144 15.37 -6.44 -5.74
CA SER A 144 14.80 -6.03 -4.44
C SER A 144 15.72 -5.11 -3.63
N SER A 145 17.04 -5.15 -3.86
CA SER A 145 18.00 -4.25 -3.22
C SER A 145 18.09 -2.88 -3.91
N GLN A 146 17.59 -2.77 -5.14
CA GLN A 146 17.76 -1.58 -5.97
C GLN A 146 16.50 -0.69 -6.02
N SER A 147 15.33 -1.24 -5.66
CA SER A 147 14.05 -0.52 -5.72
C SER A 147 13.16 -0.89 -4.54
N LEU A 148 12.62 0.15 -3.86
CA LEU A 148 11.65 -0.03 -2.76
C LEU A 148 10.37 -0.73 -3.24
N ALA A 149 9.91 -0.45 -4.46
CA ALA A 149 8.74 -1.11 -5.04
C ALA A 149 8.97 -2.61 -5.24
N VAL A 150 10.14 -2.99 -5.78
CA VAL A 150 10.50 -4.41 -5.96
C VAL A 150 10.71 -5.10 -4.62
N LYS A 151 11.28 -4.40 -3.63
CA LYS A 151 11.41 -4.91 -2.26
C LYS A 151 10.05 -5.17 -1.62
N GLY A 152 9.10 -4.26 -1.81
CA GLY A 152 7.72 -4.44 -1.35
C GLY A 152 7.09 -5.69 -1.96
N ALA A 153 7.13 -5.82 -3.29
CA ALA A 153 6.61 -6.99 -3.99
C ALA A 153 7.30 -8.31 -3.56
N TYR A 154 8.61 -8.30 -3.33
CA TYR A 154 9.33 -9.47 -2.82
C TYR A 154 8.86 -9.88 -1.41
N MET A 155 8.67 -8.90 -0.50
CA MET A 155 8.18 -9.18 0.86
C MET A 155 6.74 -9.69 0.84
N GLU A 156 5.92 -9.24 -0.10
CA GLU A 156 4.57 -9.74 -0.34
C GLU A 156 4.59 -11.22 -0.69
N VAL A 157 5.36 -11.60 -1.70
CA VAL A 157 5.50 -13.01 -2.12
C VAL A 157 6.00 -13.91 -0.99
N VAL A 158 6.86 -13.39 -0.11
CA VAL A 158 7.29 -14.14 1.10
C VAL A 158 6.12 -14.33 2.07
N ALA A 159 5.26 -13.31 2.25
CA ALA A 159 4.07 -13.44 3.09
C ALA A 159 3.05 -14.42 2.51
N ASP A 160 2.83 -14.41 1.18
CA ASP A 160 1.95 -15.35 0.48
C ASP A 160 2.42 -16.81 0.60
N THR A 161 3.74 -17.00 0.67
CA THR A 161 4.32 -18.34 0.93
C THR A 161 3.83 -18.90 2.27
N VAL A 162 3.62 -18.06 3.28
CA VAL A 162 3.10 -18.50 4.59
C VAL A 162 1.62 -18.92 4.49
N GLY A 163 0.79 -18.18 3.71
CA GLY A 163 -0.61 -18.55 3.44
C GLY A 163 -0.71 -19.91 2.76
N SER A 164 0.00 -20.09 1.63
CA SER A 164 0.04 -21.36 0.88
C SER A 164 0.54 -22.53 1.73
N LEU A 165 1.51 -22.29 2.65
CA LEU A 165 1.96 -23.32 3.58
C LEU A 165 0.85 -23.69 4.56
N GLY A 166 0.06 -22.73 5.03
CA GLY A 166 -1.12 -22.99 5.88
C GLY A 166 -2.13 -23.89 5.17
N VAL A 167 -2.46 -23.59 3.91
CA VAL A 167 -3.37 -24.41 3.08
C VAL A 167 -2.82 -25.83 2.86
N LEU A 168 -1.50 -25.95 2.61
CA LEU A 168 -0.83 -27.25 2.49
C LEU A 168 -1.00 -28.09 3.78
N VAL A 169 -0.78 -27.48 4.93
CA VAL A 169 -0.95 -28.14 6.24
C VAL A 169 -2.40 -28.59 6.42
N ALA A 170 -3.39 -27.73 6.09
CA ALA A 170 -4.80 -28.09 6.15
C ALA A 170 -5.12 -29.30 5.26
N GLY A 171 -4.62 -29.29 4.02
CA GLY A 171 -4.79 -30.39 3.08
C GLY A 171 -4.20 -31.71 3.60
N VAL A 172 -2.97 -31.68 4.13
CA VAL A 172 -2.31 -32.85 4.71
C VAL A 172 -3.07 -33.38 5.94
N VAL A 173 -3.46 -32.49 6.85
CA VAL A 173 -4.26 -32.88 8.02
C VAL A 173 -5.59 -33.51 7.59
N THR A 174 -6.28 -32.92 6.61
CA THR A 174 -7.54 -33.47 6.08
C THR A 174 -7.36 -34.87 5.50
N VAL A 175 -6.30 -35.12 4.72
CA VAL A 175 -6.02 -36.43 4.12
C VAL A 175 -5.66 -37.48 5.16
N THR A 176 -4.84 -37.09 6.16
CA THR A 176 -4.29 -38.06 7.13
C THR A 176 -5.25 -38.35 8.29
N THR A 177 -5.97 -37.34 8.77
CA THR A 177 -6.81 -37.46 9.97
C THR A 177 -8.29 -37.48 9.66
N HIS A 178 -8.71 -37.16 8.43
CA HIS A 178 -10.11 -36.99 8.04
C HIS A 178 -10.85 -35.96 8.93
N TRP A 179 -10.10 -35.00 9.50
CA TRP A 179 -10.67 -33.98 10.38
C TRP A 179 -11.36 -32.90 9.56
N PRO A 180 -12.70 -32.75 9.65
CA PRO A 180 -13.46 -31.88 8.74
C PRO A 180 -13.23 -30.38 9.00
N TYR A 181 -12.68 -30.03 10.18
CA TYR A 181 -12.47 -28.63 10.56
C TYR A 181 -11.07 -28.07 10.21
N ALA A 182 -10.18 -28.89 9.62
CA ALA A 182 -8.83 -28.44 9.27
C ALA A 182 -8.85 -27.21 8.33
N ASP A 183 -9.71 -27.25 7.31
CA ASP A 183 -9.94 -26.16 6.37
C ASP A 183 -10.46 -24.89 7.09
N VAL A 184 -11.42 -25.05 7.98
CA VAL A 184 -12.01 -23.94 8.76
C VAL A 184 -10.97 -23.26 9.64
N VAL A 185 -10.17 -24.05 10.36
CA VAL A 185 -9.14 -23.51 11.27
C VAL A 185 -8.11 -22.71 10.51
N VAL A 186 -7.61 -23.24 9.39
CA VAL A 186 -6.62 -22.52 8.58
C VAL A 186 -7.23 -21.28 7.95
N ALA A 187 -8.46 -21.34 7.45
CA ALA A 187 -9.17 -20.17 6.93
C ALA A 187 -9.26 -19.04 7.98
N VAL A 188 -9.62 -19.37 9.21
CA VAL A 188 -9.68 -18.40 10.31
C VAL A 188 -8.30 -17.82 10.62
N LEU A 189 -7.26 -18.65 10.66
CA LEU A 189 -5.90 -18.18 10.90
C LEU A 189 -5.41 -17.23 9.80
N VAL A 190 -5.66 -17.55 8.54
CA VAL A 190 -5.33 -16.69 7.40
C VAL A 190 -6.12 -15.37 7.47
N ALA A 191 -7.43 -15.42 7.70
CA ALA A 191 -8.26 -14.22 7.84
C ALA A 191 -7.78 -13.31 8.99
N LEU A 192 -7.45 -13.88 10.16
CA LEU A 192 -6.92 -13.14 11.30
C LEU A 192 -5.51 -12.59 11.05
N TRP A 193 -4.71 -13.24 10.22
CA TRP A 193 -3.40 -12.75 9.79
C TRP A 193 -3.51 -11.55 8.85
N VAL A 194 -4.44 -11.63 7.90
CA VAL A 194 -4.63 -10.58 6.86
C VAL A 194 -5.35 -9.34 7.40
N LEU A 195 -6.31 -9.52 8.32
CA LEU A 195 -7.18 -8.44 8.81
C LEU A 195 -6.44 -7.25 9.42
N PRO A 196 -5.44 -7.39 10.31
CA PRO A 196 -4.71 -6.26 10.87
C PRO A 196 -3.97 -5.45 9.79
N ARG A 197 -3.44 -6.13 8.79
CA ARG A 197 -2.74 -5.52 7.66
C ARG A 197 -3.70 -4.73 6.77
N ALA A 198 -4.86 -5.29 6.46
CA ALA A 198 -5.92 -4.61 5.71
C ALA A 198 -6.40 -3.35 6.43
N ILE A 199 -6.57 -3.41 7.77
CA ILE A 199 -6.96 -2.26 8.60
C ILE A 199 -5.85 -1.19 8.60
N SER A 200 -4.58 -1.59 8.68
CA SER A 200 -3.47 -0.63 8.62
C SER A 200 -3.45 0.09 7.27
N LEU A 201 -3.56 -0.65 6.17
CA LEU A 201 -3.62 -0.08 4.82
C LEU A 201 -4.79 0.90 4.67
N ALA A 202 -5.98 0.52 5.20
CA ALA A 202 -7.15 1.41 5.19
C ALA A 202 -6.88 2.71 5.96
N ARG A 203 -6.30 2.61 7.16
CA ARG A 203 -5.97 3.79 7.98
C ARG A 203 -4.99 4.71 7.28
N ASP A 204 -3.92 4.16 6.71
CA ASP A 204 -2.88 4.95 6.04
C ASP A 204 -3.46 5.66 4.81
N ALA A 205 -4.25 4.97 4.00
CA ALA A 205 -4.91 5.55 2.83
C ALA A 205 -5.97 6.61 3.23
N LEU A 206 -6.75 6.37 4.28
CA LEU A 206 -7.74 7.34 4.79
C LEU A 206 -7.06 8.58 5.39
N ARG A 207 -5.89 8.43 6.05
CA ARG A 207 -5.10 9.58 6.52
C ARG A 207 -4.68 10.48 5.36
N ILE A 208 -4.24 9.91 4.25
CA ILE A 208 -3.87 10.67 3.05
C ILE A 208 -5.11 11.38 2.46
N LEU A 209 -6.26 10.70 2.38
CA LEU A 209 -7.49 11.30 1.87
C LEU A 209 -8.05 12.40 2.77
N SER A 210 -7.88 12.28 4.08
CA SER A 210 -8.29 13.29 5.06
C SER A 210 -7.28 14.42 5.23
N GLU A 211 -6.23 14.47 4.38
CA GLU A 211 -5.20 15.51 4.40
C GLU A 211 -4.50 15.64 5.77
N SER A 212 -4.43 14.55 6.52
CA SER A 212 -3.73 14.52 7.79
C SER A 212 -2.23 14.68 7.57
N SER A 213 -1.55 15.28 8.54
CA SER A 213 -0.09 15.43 8.49
C SER A 213 0.62 14.07 8.43
N PRO A 214 1.70 13.96 7.65
CA PRO A 214 2.53 12.76 7.57
C PRO A 214 3.08 12.37 8.95
N THR A 215 3.09 11.07 9.27
CA THR A 215 3.55 10.58 10.58
C THR A 215 5.04 10.79 10.85
N HIS A 216 5.83 11.00 9.80
CA HIS A 216 7.28 11.20 9.89
C HIS A 216 7.67 12.68 9.99
N ILE A 217 6.70 13.61 9.94
CA ILE A 217 6.93 15.05 10.09
C ILE A 217 6.30 15.53 11.39
N ASP A 218 7.11 16.03 12.30
CA ASP A 218 6.63 16.73 13.48
C ASP A 218 6.30 18.19 13.09
N VAL A 219 5.00 18.50 13.01
CA VAL A 219 4.53 19.84 12.62
C VAL A 219 4.86 20.89 13.65
N ALA A 220 5.00 20.52 14.94
CA ALA A 220 5.38 21.46 15.99
C ALA A 220 6.87 21.82 15.91
N GLU A 221 7.72 20.83 15.63
CA GLU A 221 9.15 21.06 15.36
C GLU A 221 9.32 21.92 14.10
N LEU A 222 8.62 21.59 13.02
CA LEU A 222 8.65 22.36 11.77
C LEU A 222 8.22 23.82 11.99
N ARG A 223 7.14 24.06 12.73
CA ARG A 223 6.68 25.40 13.09
C ARG A 223 7.77 26.18 13.86
N SER A 224 8.41 25.52 14.82
CA SER A 224 9.48 26.12 15.61
C SER A 224 10.71 26.43 14.76
N ALA A 225 11.06 25.56 13.82
CA ALA A 225 12.17 25.77 12.88
C ALA A 225 11.90 26.93 11.91
N LEU A 226 10.66 27.08 11.43
CA LEU A 226 10.26 28.21 10.59
C LEU A 226 10.24 29.53 11.38
N ALA A 227 9.78 29.51 12.63
CA ALA A 227 9.78 30.67 13.51
C ALA A 227 11.21 31.13 13.91
N ALA A 228 12.20 30.23 13.82
CA ALA A 228 13.61 30.55 14.06
C ALA A 228 14.34 31.14 12.84
N VAL A 229 13.69 31.23 11.68
CA VAL A 229 14.25 31.88 10.49
C VAL A 229 14.39 33.38 10.77
N ASP A 230 15.56 33.90 10.45
CA ASP A 230 15.90 35.32 10.68
C ASP A 230 14.90 36.24 9.94
N GLY A 231 14.30 37.17 10.67
CA GLY A 231 13.28 38.11 10.17
C GLY A 231 11.85 37.60 10.26
N VAL A 232 11.59 36.35 10.61
CA VAL A 232 10.22 35.83 10.83
C VAL A 232 9.74 36.24 12.22
N THR A 233 8.58 36.91 12.28
CA THR A 233 7.93 37.33 13.54
C THR A 233 6.80 36.41 13.94
N GLU A 234 6.11 35.77 12.97
CA GLU A 234 5.00 34.87 13.22
C GLU A 234 4.93 33.81 12.12
N VAL A 235 4.48 32.59 12.49
CA VAL A 235 4.16 31.48 11.57
C VAL A 235 2.70 31.11 11.75
N HIS A 236 1.88 31.31 10.74
CA HIS A 236 0.46 30.96 10.76
C HIS A 236 0.07 30.20 9.47
N ASP A 237 -1.15 29.63 9.45
CA ASP A 237 -1.68 28.81 8.34
C ASP A 237 -0.68 27.77 7.83
N LEU A 238 0.03 27.11 8.77
CA LEU A 238 0.95 26.01 8.45
C LEU A 238 0.15 24.72 8.28
N HIS A 239 0.07 24.27 7.04
CA HIS A 239 -0.57 23.00 6.66
C HIS A 239 0.45 22.08 6.01
N VAL A 240 0.43 20.81 6.44
CA VAL A 240 1.31 19.75 5.91
C VAL A 240 0.46 18.53 5.64
N TRP A 241 0.49 18.02 4.43
CA TRP A 241 -0.30 16.84 4.04
C TRP A 241 0.45 16.00 3.00
N THR A 242 0.04 14.74 2.86
CA THR A 242 0.52 13.86 1.80
C THR A 242 -0.44 13.88 0.62
N LEU A 243 0.04 14.19 -0.57
CA LEU A 243 -0.74 14.14 -1.82
C LEU A 243 -0.89 12.69 -2.32
N SER A 244 0.21 11.96 -2.33
CA SER A 244 0.32 10.53 -2.64
C SER A 244 1.57 9.97 -1.96
N PRO A 245 1.71 8.65 -1.80
CA PRO A 245 2.88 8.06 -1.15
C PRO A 245 4.21 8.65 -1.64
N GLY A 246 5.01 9.17 -0.71
CA GLY A 246 6.30 9.81 -1.00
C GLY A 246 6.22 11.23 -1.59
N LYS A 247 5.04 11.87 -1.58
CA LYS A 247 4.85 13.27 -2.04
C LYS A 247 4.14 14.08 -0.98
N ASP A 248 4.92 14.68 -0.10
CA ASP A 248 4.41 15.57 0.93
C ASP A 248 4.40 17.02 0.44
N MET A 249 3.38 17.73 0.85
CA MET A 249 3.06 19.10 0.48
C MET A 249 3.02 19.97 1.72
N CYS A 250 3.36 21.24 1.56
CA CYS A 250 3.25 22.21 2.64
C CYS A 250 2.79 23.55 2.12
N THR A 251 1.93 24.21 2.88
CA THR A 251 1.68 25.64 2.78
C THR A 251 1.97 26.31 4.12
N ALA A 252 2.53 27.50 4.09
CA ALA A 252 2.81 28.27 5.29
C ALA A 252 2.73 29.78 4.99
N HIS A 253 2.19 30.54 5.95
CA HIS A 253 2.27 31.98 5.99
C HIS A 253 3.29 32.41 7.04
N LEU A 254 4.20 33.29 6.64
CA LEU A 254 5.24 33.84 7.51
C LEU A 254 5.11 35.36 7.53
N THR A 255 4.93 35.94 8.69
CA THR A 255 4.94 37.41 8.85
C THR A 255 6.38 37.90 9.00
N SER A 256 6.78 38.87 8.17
CA SER A 256 8.11 39.48 8.24
C SER A 256 8.07 40.94 7.77
N ALA A 257 8.87 41.76 8.43
CA ALA A 257 9.16 43.13 8.01
C ALA A 257 10.45 43.25 7.18
N ASP A 258 11.23 42.15 7.10
CA ASP A 258 12.53 42.12 6.43
C ASP A 258 12.38 41.82 4.92
N ASP A 259 13.53 41.69 4.25
CA ASP A 259 13.56 41.32 2.82
C ASP A 259 12.86 39.99 2.57
N SER A 260 11.66 40.02 1.99
CA SER A 260 10.85 38.87 1.70
C SER A 260 11.57 37.82 0.84
N ALA A 261 12.51 38.21 -0.01
CA ALA A 261 13.25 37.27 -0.86
C ALA A 261 14.25 36.44 -0.03
N LYS A 262 14.92 37.06 0.94
CA LYS A 262 15.84 36.38 1.85
C LYS A 262 15.08 35.44 2.78
N VAL A 263 13.99 35.90 3.41
CA VAL A 263 13.14 35.12 4.31
C VAL A 263 12.57 33.89 3.58
N LEU A 264 12.07 34.09 2.36
CA LEU A 264 11.55 32.99 1.52
C LEU A 264 12.63 31.96 1.19
N HIS A 265 13.86 32.42 0.88
CA HIS A 265 14.98 31.51 0.58
C HIS A 265 15.32 30.66 1.79
N ASP A 266 15.47 31.25 2.97
CA ASP A 266 15.86 30.59 4.20
C ASP A 266 14.73 29.64 4.69
N ALA A 267 13.46 30.06 4.62
CA ALA A 267 12.31 29.23 4.93
C ALA A 267 12.23 27.99 4.01
N ARG A 268 12.49 28.14 2.71
CA ARG A 268 12.55 27.00 1.79
C ARG A 268 13.69 26.04 2.12
N ALA A 269 14.82 26.51 2.60
CA ALA A 269 15.92 25.66 3.03
C ALA A 269 15.51 24.82 4.25
N VAL A 270 14.80 25.42 5.22
CA VAL A 270 14.24 24.70 6.38
C VAL A 270 13.24 23.63 5.93
N LEU A 271 12.29 23.99 5.07
CA LEU A 271 11.27 23.05 4.55
C LEU A 271 11.92 21.89 3.80
N SER A 272 12.90 22.16 2.95
CA SER A 272 13.64 21.15 2.20
C SER A 272 14.41 20.19 3.12
N ALA A 273 15.00 20.70 4.22
CA ALA A 273 15.68 19.89 5.22
C ALA A 273 14.72 18.91 5.93
N HIS A 274 13.44 19.28 6.05
CA HIS A 274 12.37 18.43 6.59
C HIS A 274 11.68 17.55 5.54
N GLY A 275 12.22 17.46 4.31
CA GLY A 275 11.67 16.62 3.25
C GLY A 275 10.50 17.25 2.46
N LEU A 276 10.16 18.53 2.73
CA LEU A 276 9.05 19.26 2.11
C LEU A 276 9.53 20.09 0.90
N ALA A 277 10.01 19.41 -0.13
CA ALA A 277 10.50 20.07 -1.35
C ALA A 277 9.36 20.78 -2.13
N HIS A 278 8.11 20.34 -1.96
CA HIS A 278 6.91 20.91 -2.59
C HIS A 278 6.15 21.80 -1.60
N ALA A 279 6.72 22.95 -1.30
CA ALA A 279 6.12 23.90 -0.37
C ALA A 279 5.77 25.22 -1.07
N THR A 280 4.63 25.79 -0.69
CA THR A 280 4.23 27.15 -1.00
C THR A 280 4.32 27.99 0.26
N VAL A 281 5.12 29.05 0.22
CA VAL A 281 5.30 29.97 1.34
C VAL A 281 4.86 31.34 0.90
N GLN A 282 3.97 31.96 1.66
CA GLN A 282 3.58 33.34 1.53
C GLN A 282 4.31 34.14 2.61
N ILE A 283 4.84 35.29 2.25
CA ILE A 283 5.41 36.25 3.20
C ILE A 283 4.42 37.41 3.34
N ASP A 284 3.93 37.60 4.57
CA ASP A 284 2.97 38.62 4.92
C ASP A 284 3.67 39.80 5.59
N CYS A 285 3.22 41.03 5.26
CA CYS A 285 3.69 42.23 5.96
C CYS A 285 3.01 42.35 7.34
N PRO A 286 3.71 42.88 8.36
CA PRO A 286 3.14 43.04 9.69
C PRO A 286 1.84 43.87 9.76
N ASP A 287 1.65 44.79 8.80
CA ASP A 287 0.46 45.63 8.67
C ASP A 287 -0.61 45.06 7.72
N GLY A 288 -0.36 43.89 7.17
CA GLY A 288 -1.24 43.19 6.23
C GLY A 288 -2.40 42.50 6.96
N ASN A 289 -3.61 42.78 6.51
CA ASN A 289 -4.83 42.19 7.02
C ASN A 289 -4.94 40.71 6.59
N CYS A 290 -4.11 39.82 7.14
CA CYS A 290 -4.31 38.37 7.04
C CYS A 290 -5.46 37.96 7.98
N SER A 291 -6.69 38.12 7.51
CA SER A 291 -7.90 37.90 8.31
C SER A 291 -8.52 36.51 8.09
N GLU A 292 -7.90 35.63 7.34
CA GLU A 292 -8.45 34.30 7.06
C GLU A 292 -7.62 33.21 7.73
N THR A 293 -7.93 32.97 8.99
CA THR A 293 -7.63 31.70 9.66
C THR A 293 -8.80 30.76 9.43
N PHE A 294 -8.53 29.53 8.95
CA PHE A 294 -9.52 28.47 8.90
C PHE A 294 -9.89 28.00 10.31
#